data_93b888735567797dcd628350a4cb20dd
#
_entry.id   93b888735567797dcd628350a4cb20dd
#
_cell.length_a   1.000
_cell.length_b   1.000
_cell.length_c   1.000
_cell.angle_alpha   90.00
_cell.angle_beta   90.00
_cell.angle_gamma   90.00
#
_symmetry.space_group_name_H-M   'P 1'
#
loop_
_entity.id
_entity.type
_entity.pdbx_description
1 polymer ?
#
loop_
_entity_poly.entity_id
_entity_poly.type
_entity_poly.pdbx_seq_one_letter_code
_entity_poly.pdbx_strand_id
1 'polypeptide(L)'
;MKKLFVFLMIAFVGVVLVACDNTPKNEGKTIYLNYAGTASDKGFNEGLFEDFKAARKAAGDKNTYVIEYLEIGPDVVDSTVLDWTAPNAPDVYEAASDKIGILYQKGALAKLGGKYAEFIDNYMAGFGATLVTMNGSYYAYPYTGDNTYYLQYDKSVFGEEDVKSIEGLLDKAEAEGYKVAYNLETAFWGAAALFTFGADYSTSYDEDGNVIEIKANFNGAEGLKAAKAIYKIMQHPAWVNDSGVPSAESDVRATIGGTWDIANFKNRYGEDYGCAVMPTVTVDGDTKHLGCFVGGKFLGVNPQVSKGDSDRLVAAHELAMYLSGKEAQTKRYENFGIAPCHSEAKQHPSMVNDPNMIVLNEQAKFGHPQDAVPAAFWSAPGTFVGGIKDGTITLENIQEAIDTLNNSIIGAPAE
;
A
#
# COMPACT_ATOMS: atom_id res chain seq x y z
N MET A 1 42.63 56.14 75.33
CA MET A 1 41.49 55.30 74.98
C MET A 1 41.98 54.29 73.91
N LYS A 2 42.40 53.12 74.34
CA LYS A 2 42.95 52.05 73.44
C LYS A 2 41.83 51.04 73.20
N LYS A 3 41.41 50.88 71.98
CA LYS A 3 40.43 49.87 71.57
C LYS A 3 41.18 48.59 71.25
N LEU A 4 40.90 47.56 72.00
CA LEU A 4 41.44 46.19 71.85
C LEU A 4 40.57 45.46 70.77
N PHE A 5 41.19 45.02 69.67
CA PHE A 5 40.57 44.20 68.66
C PHE A 5 40.87 42.73 69.00
N VAL A 6 39.84 41.95 69.31
CA VAL A 6 39.92 40.50 69.48
C VAL A 6 39.63 39.85 68.13
N PHE A 7 40.59 39.12 67.57
CA PHE A 7 40.44 38.32 66.36
C PHE A 7 39.92 36.93 66.78
N LEU A 8 38.71 36.60 66.37
CA LEU A 8 38.11 35.28 66.52
C LEU A 8 38.47 34.45 65.31
N MET A 9 39.34 33.45 65.46
CA MET A 9 39.63 32.44 64.44
C MET A 9 38.50 31.43 64.45
N ILE A 10 37.67 31.42 63.40
CA ILE A 10 36.72 30.35 63.14
C ILE A 10 37.41 29.28 62.29
N ALA A 11 37.69 28.12 62.88
CA ALA A 11 38.16 26.96 62.16
C ALA A 11 37.02 26.36 61.32
N PHE A 12 37.12 26.45 59.99
CA PHE A 12 36.22 25.77 59.08
C PHE A 12 36.65 24.30 58.96
N VAL A 13 35.93 23.42 59.60
CA VAL A 13 36.02 21.97 59.33
C VAL A 13 35.25 21.70 58.05
N GLY A 14 35.97 21.55 56.98
CA GLY A 14 35.41 21.13 55.67
C GLY A 14 34.96 19.68 55.76
N VAL A 15 33.65 19.46 55.88
CA VAL A 15 33.02 18.13 55.64
C VAL A 15 33.06 17.95 54.13
N VAL A 16 33.92 17.11 53.61
CA VAL A 16 33.87 16.61 52.24
C VAL A 16 32.70 15.66 52.17
N LEU A 17 31.56 16.15 51.74
CA LEU A 17 30.43 15.31 51.28
C LEU A 17 30.90 14.63 49.96
N VAL A 18 31.33 13.39 50.04
CA VAL A 18 31.39 12.52 48.87
C VAL A 18 29.94 12.28 48.47
N ALA A 19 29.43 13.09 47.53
CA ALA A 19 28.21 12.80 46.84
C ALA A 19 28.45 11.51 46.05
N CYS A 20 27.95 10.39 46.53
CA CYS A 20 27.73 9.22 45.71
C CYS A 20 26.74 9.64 44.63
N ASP A 21 27.24 9.79 43.43
CA ASP A 21 26.43 10.02 42.22
C ASP A 21 25.64 8.73 41.96
N ASN A 22 24.49 8.62 42.64
CA ASN A 22 23.49 7.58 42.42
C ASN A 22 22.53 7.98 41.26
N THR A 23 23.05 8.66 40.24
CA THR A 23 22.33 8.70 38.98
C THR A 23 22.25 7.26 38.47
N PRO A 24 21.07 6.67 38.26
CA PRO A 24 20.95 5.35 37.66
C PRO A 24 21.73 5.41 36.35
N LYS A 25 22.84 4.67 36.23
CA LYS A 25 23.46 4.46 34.93
C LYS A 25 22.38 3.87 34.06
N ASN A 26 21.91 4.64 33.06
CA ASN A 26 21.04 4.15 32.05
C ASN A 26 21.81 3.07 31.27
N GLU A 27 21.83 1.86 31.82
CA GLU A 27 22.36 0.68 31.16
C GLU A 27 21.31 0.27 30.15
N GLY A 28 21.68 0.26 28.86
CA GLY A 28 20.79 -0.13 27.79
C GLY A 28 20.25 -1.56 28.00
N LYS A 29 19.04 -1.80 27.52
CA LYS A 29 18.36 -3.11 27.54
C LYS A 29 18.52 -3.79 26.18
N THR A 30 18.36 -5.10 26.13
CA THR A 30 18.10 -5.82 24.87
C THR A 30 16.61 -5.86 24.63
N ILE A 31 16.20 -5.32 23.47
CA ILE A 31 14.81 -5.26 23.03
C ILE A 31 14.65 -6.22 21.84
N TYR A 32 13.71 -7.15 21.95
CA TYR A 32 13.40 -8.12 20.92
C TYR A 32 12.13 -7.68 20.18
N LEU A 33 12.19 -7.64 18.86
CA LEU A 33 11.09 -7.29 17.98
C LEU A 33 10.90 -8.37 16.91
N ASN A 34 9.67 -8.66 16.54
CA ASN A 34 9.31 -9.47 15.40
C ASN A 34 8.80 -8.55 14.28
N TYR A 35 9.37 -8.67 13.10
CA TYR A 35 8.93 -7.93 11.91
C TYR A 35 8.36 -8.92 10.89
N ALA A 36 7.15 -8.65 10.38
CA ALA A 36 6.55 -9.46 9.32
C ALA A 36 6.57 -8.70 7.99
N GLY A 37 7.05 -9.36 6.95
CA GLY A 37 7.15 -8.80 5.60
C GLY A 37 7.30 -9.86 4.52
N THR A 38 7.36 -9.40 3.27
CA THR A 38 7.49 -10.25 2.08
C THR A 38 8.80 -11.03 2.08
N ALA A 39 8.75 -12.33 1.77
CA ALA A 39 9.93 -13.21 1.78
C ALA A 39 11.03 -12.73 0.81
N SER A 40 10.67 -12.21 -0.36
CA SER A 40 11.62 -11.66 -1.35
C SER A 40 12.41 -10.44 -0.82
N ASP A 41 11.82 -9.68 0.10
CA ASP A 41 12.38 -8.41 0.58
C ASP A 41 13.21 -8.58 1.87
N LYS A 42 13.29 -9.82 2.39
CA LYS A 42 13.95 -10.13 3.66
C LYS A 42 15.37 -9.58 3.75
N GLY A 43 16.22 -9.91 2.79
CA GLY A 43 17.62 -9.46 2.83
C GLY A 43 17.78 -7.94 2.74
N PHE A 44 16.91 -7.27 2.01
CA PHE A 44 16.86 -5.81 1.92
C PHE A 44 16.41 -5.20 3.25
N ASN A 45 15.32 -5.69 3.83
CA ASN A 45 14.79 -5.20 5.09
C ASN A 45 15.77 -5.48 6.27
N GLU A 46 16.44 -6.63 6.29
CA GLU A 46 17.50 -6.93 7.28
C GLU A 46 18.63 -5.90 7.19
N GLY A 47 19.02 -5.46 5.98
CA GLY A 47 19.96 -4.36 5.78
C GLY A 47 19.46 -3.03 6.41
N LEU A 48 18.19 -2.70 6.22
CA LEU A 48 17.58 -1.52 6.84
C LEU A 48 17.50 -1.63 8.38
N PHE A 49 17.36 -2.85 8.93
CA PHE A 49 17.43 -3.06 10.39
C PHE A 49 18.80 -2.74 10.95
N GLU A 50 19.89 -3.09 10.24
CA GLU A 50 21.23 -2.70 10.66
C GLU A 50 21.44 -1.17 10.58
N ASP A 51 20.92 -0.53 9.55
CA ASP A 51 20.93 0.94 9.44
C ASP A 51 20.13 1.59 10.59
N PHE A 52 18.97 1.06 10.95
CA PHE A 52 18.17 1.49 12.10
C PHE A 52 18.99 1.39 13.39
N LYS A 53 19.61 0.24 13.66
CA LYS A 53 20.45 0.02 14.85
C LYS A 53 21.60 1.02 14.92
N ALA A 54 22.25 1.28 13.77
CA ALA A 54 23.33 2.27 13.67
C ALA A 54 22.83 3.69 13.95
N ALA A 55 21.68 4.07 13.39
CA ALA A 55 21.07 5.37 13.61
C ALA A 55 20.68 5.59 15.08
N ARG A 56 20.07 4.57 15.73
CA ARG A 56 19.74 4.62 17.16
C ARG A 56 20.97 4.81 18.02
N LYS A 57 22.04 4.04 17.73
CA LYS A 57 23.33 4.18 18.44
C LYS A 57 23.95 5.56 18.25
N ALA A 58 23.91 6.10 17.04
CA ALA A 58 24.41 7.45 16.74
C ALA A 58 23.62 8.54 17.49
N ALA A 59 22.32 8.32 17.71
CA ALA A 59 21.46 9.19 18.51
C ALA A 59 21.66 9.05 20.03
N GLY A 60 22.60 8.21 20.47
CA GLY A 60 22.91 8.01 21.90
C GLY A 60 22.02 6.99 22.62
N ASP A 61 21.22 6.24 21.88
CA ASP A 61 20.46 5.13 22.43
C ASP A 61 21.41 4.00 22.86
N LYS A 62 21.22 3.52 24.07
CA LYS A 62 22.07 2.47 24.67
C LYS A 62 21.46 1.08 24.53
N ASN A 63 20.24 0.99 24.03
CA ASN A 63 19.57 -0.28 23.85
C ASN A 63 20.22 -1.09 22.72
N THR A 64 20.13 -2.41 22.85
CA THR A 64 20.46 -3.37 21.79
C THR A 64 19.17 -3.90 21.19
N TYR A 65 19.07 -3.91 19.87
CA TYR A 65 17.88 -4.38 19.16
C TYR A 65 18.16 -5.72 18.48
N VAL A 66 17.30 -6.70 18.75
CA VAL A 66 17.26 -8.00 18.05
C VAL A 66 15.93 -8.04 17.29
N ILE A 67 16.01 -8.07 15.97
CA ILE A 67 14.82 -8.03 15.11
C ILE A 67 14.78 -9.35 14.34
N GLU A 68 13.72 -10.14 14.58
CA GLU A 68 13.45 -11.38 13.86
C GLU A 68 12.52 -11.09 12.67
N TYR A 69 12.84 -11.66 11.50
CA TYR A 69 12.04 -11.52 10.30
C TYR A 69 11.08 -12.71 10.14
N LEU A 70 9.79 -12.41 10.10
CA LEU A 70 8.73 -13.37 9.83
C LEU A 70 8.29 -13.22 8.35
N GLU A 71 8.37 -14.29 7.59
CA GLU A 71 8.01 -14.29 6.16
C GLU A 71 6.49 -14.38 6.00
N ILE A 72 5.80 -13.26 6.21
CA ILE A 72 4.35 -13.13 6.10
C ILE A 72 4.07 -11.92 5.20
N GLY A 73 3.49 -12.18 4.02
CA GLY A 73 3.21 -11.13 3.04
C GLY A 73 2.09 -10.16 3.47
N PRO A 74 2.11 -8.93 2.92
CA PRO A 74 1.18 -7.86 3.30
C PRO A 74 -0.29 -8.15 2.99
N ASP A 75 -0.55 -9.01 2.00
CA ASP A 75 -1.92 -9.35 1.57
C ASP A 75 -2.60 -10.40 2.45
N VAL A 76 -1.81 -11.13 3.26
CA VAL A 76 -2.28 -12.27 4.06
C VAL A 76 -1.98 -12.13 5.55
N VAL A 77 -1.36 -11.04 5.99
CA VAL A 77 -0.96 -10.86 7.39
C VAL A 77 -2.15 -10.92 8.35
N ASP A 78 -3.28 -10.36 7.93
CA ASP A 78 -4.53 -10.34 8.70
C ASP A 78 -5.13 -11.74 8.92
N SER A 79 -4.92 -12.67 7.99
CA SER A 79 -5.42 -14.04 8.06
C SER A 79 -4.38 -15.05 8.57
N THR A 80 -3.10 -14.76 8.41
CA THR A 80 -1.99 -15.62 8.86
C THR A 80 -1.73 -15.46 10.36
N VAL A 81 -1.81 -14.23 10.89
CA VAL A 81 -1.67 -13.98 12.32
C VAL A 81 -3.02 -14.23 13.01
N LEU A 82 -3.17 -15.42 13.56
CA LEU A 82 -4.43 -15.85 14.21
C LEU A 82 -4.57 -15.30 15.62
N ASP A 83 -3.47 -15.08 16.35
CA ASP A 83 -3.44 -14.52 17.70
C ASP A 83 -2.42 -13.38 17.78
N TRP A 84 -2.93 -12.15 17.77
CA TRP A 84 -2.12 -10.93 17.86
C TRP A 84 -1.53 -10.67 19.25
N THR A 85 -1.97 -11.44 20.26
CA THR A 85 -1.44 -11.38 21.64
C THR A 85 -0.29 -12.36 21.88
N ALA A 86 -0.08 -13.29 20.94
CA ALA A 86 0.94 -14.32 21.08
C ALA A 86 2.35 -13.71 21.17
N PRO A 87 3.26 -14.23 22.00
CA PRO A 87 4.61 -13.68 22.15
C PRO A 87 5.43 -13.62 20.85
N ASN A 88 5.11 -14.48 19.89
CA ASN A 88 5.74 -14.55 18.56
C ASN A 88 4.91 -13.82 17.48
N ALA A 89 3.83 -13.12 17.82
CA ALA A 89 3.14 -12.25 16.90
C ALA A 89 4.06 -11.08 16.47
N PRO A 90 3.88 -10.51 15.28
CA PRO A 90 4.71 -9.40 14.84
C PRO A 90 4.45 -8.14 15.69
N ASP A 91 5.55 -7.44 16.03
CA ASP A 91 5.52 -6.09 16.60
C ASP A 91 5.29 -5.04 15.52
N VAL A 92 5.97 -5.22 14.39
CA VAL A 92 5.85 -4.38 13.19
C VAL A 92 5.58 -5.30 12.01
N TYR A 93 4.67 -4.89 11.13
CA TYR A 93 4.30 -5.71 9.99
C TYR A 93 3.87 -4.88 8.78
N GLU A 94 4.16 -5.40 7.60
CA GLU A 94 3.66 -4.87 6.34
C GLU A 94 2.21 -5.29 6.12
N ALA A 95 1.37 -4.36 5.63
CA ALA A 95 0.02 -4.69 5.19
C ALA A 95 -0.39 -3.83 3.98
N ALA A 96 -1.19 -4.40 3.09
CA ALA A 96 -1.82 -3.66 2.01
C ALA A 96 -2.90 -2.72 2.57
N SER A 97 -3.15 -1.59 1.90
CA SER A 97 -4.00 -0.51 2.42
C SER A 97 -5.45 -0.95 2.69
N ASP A 98 -5.99 -1.90 1.93
CA ASP A 98 -7.33 -2.47 2.14
C ASP A 98 -7.48 -3.24 3.46
N LYS A 99 -6.36 -3.63 4.10
CA LYS A 99 -6.36 -4.37 5.38
C LYS A 99 -6.55 -3.49 6.60
N ILE A 100 -6.52 -2.15 6.46
CA ILE A 100 -6.54 -1.24 7.61
C ILE A 100 -7.77 -1.47 8.51
N GLY A 101 -8.95 -1.64 7.91
CA GLY A 101 -10.21 -1.85 8.64
C GLY A 101 -10.20 -3.13 9.49
N ILE A 102 -9.85 -4.27 8.87
CA ILE A 102 -9.83 -5.56 9.58
C ILE A 102 -8.75 -5.61 10.66
N LEU A 103 -7.58 -5.01 10.43
CA LEU A 103 -6.50 -4.95 11.41
C LEU A 103 -6.84 -4.01 12.57
N TYR A 104 -7.57 -2.91 12.28
CA TYR A 104 -8.13 -2.04 13.32
C TYR A 104 -9.12 -2.81 14.23
N GLN A 105 -10.08 -3.53 13.64
CA GLN A 105 -11.04 -4.36 14.37
C GLN A 105 -10.36 -5.42 15.25
N LYS A 106 -9.27 -6.01 14.77
CA LYS A 106 -8.48 -6.98 15.53
C LYS A 106 -7.65 -6.36 16.66
N GLY A 107 -7.67 -5.02 16.81
CA GLY A 107 -6.82 -4.31 17.76
C GLY A 107 -5.32 -4.47 17.48
N ALA A 108 -4.96 -4.82 16.24
CA ALA A 108 -3.59 -5.07 15.82
C ALA A 108 -2.83 -3.79 15.46
N LEU A 109 -3.50 -2.64 15.47
CA LEU A 109 -2.94 -1.33 15.10
C LEU A 109 -2.90 -0.40 16.31
N ALA A 110 -1.71 0.10 16.64
CA ALA A 110 -1.52 1.14 17.63
C ALA A 110 -1.95 2.50 17.08
N LYS A 111 -2.74 3.25 17.86
CA LYS A 111 -3.04 4.65 17.52
C LYS A 111 -1.77 5.49 17.63
N LEU A 112 -1.48 6.27 16.59
CA LEU A 112 -0.33 7.18 16.59
C LEU A 112 -0.67 8.48 17.34
N GLY A 113 0.26 8.94 18.16
CA GLY A 113 0.15 10.19 18.91
C GLY A 113 1.50 10.91 19.01
N GLY A 114 1.49 12.21 19.38
CA GLY A 114 2.70 13.02 19.52
C GLY A 114 3.58 12.97 18.28
N LYS A 115 4.89 12.77 18.45
CA LYS A 115 5.87 12.78 17.37
C LYS A 115 5.57 11.79 16.23
N TYR A 116 4.85 10.70 16.49
CA TYR A 116 4.50 9.70 15.47
C TYR A 116 3.38 10.20 14.55
N ALA A 117 2.38 10.89 15.10
CA ALA A 117 1.36 11.56 14.30
C ALA A 117 1.94 12.76 13.55
N GLU A 118 2.78 13.57 14.20
CA GLU A 118 3.50 14.69 13.58
C GLU A 118 4.37 14.24 12.41
N PHE A 119 4.95 13.04 12.46
CA PHE A 119 5.69 12.48 11.34
C PHE A 119 4.80 12.28 10.11
N ILE A 120 3.57 11.78 10.29
CA ILE A 120 2.62 11.63 9.18
C ILE A 120 2.22 13.00 8.63
N ASP A 121 1.86 13.95 9.50
CA ASP A 121 1.47 15.31 9.09
C ASP A 121 2.57 16.03 8.29
N ASN A 122 3.82 15.87 8.71
CA ASN A 122 4.94 16.60 8.11
C ASN A 122 5.44 15.96 6.80
N TYR A 123 5.39 14.64 6.68
CA TYR A 123 6.09 13.93 5.61
C TYR A 123 5.22 13.04 4.74
N MET A 124 4.00 12.67 5.17
CA MET A 124 3.13 11.72 4.48
C MET A 124 1.82 12.34 4.02
N ALA A 125 1.70 13.68 4.05
CA ALA A 125 0.49 14.39 3.71
C ALA A 125 -0.10 13.99 2.34
N GLY A 126 -1.42 14.05 2.23
CA GLY A 126 -2.14 13.63 1.05
C GLY A 126 -2.41 12.11 1.03
N PHE A 127 -2.21 11.46 -0.11
CA PHE A 127 -2.56 10.06 -0.32
C PHE A 127 -1.96 9.11 0.76
N GLY A 128 -0.70 9.29 1.14
CA GLY A 128 -0.08 8.47 2.18
C GLY A 128 -0.81 8.53 3.52
N ALA A 129 -1.23 9.73 3.96
CA ALA A 129 -1.97 9.91 5.20
C ALA A 129 -3.36 9.26 5.14
N THR A 130 -4.05 9.31 3.98
CA THR A 130 -5.38 8.69 3.83
C THR A 130 -5.33 7.17 4.00
N LEU A 131 -4.27 6.50 3.52
CA LEU A 131 -4.09 5.05 3.64
C LEU A 131 -4.06 4.54 5.09
N VAL A 132 -3.75 5.40 6.06
CA VAL A 132 -3.52 5.02 7.47
C VAL A 132 -4.46 5.70 8.45
N THR A 133 -5.49 6.39 7.92
CA THR A 133 -6.47 7.12 8.74
C THR A 133 -7.72 6.29 8.99
N MET A 134 -8.08 6.10 10.28
CA MET A 134 -9.33 5.52 10.72
C MET A 134 -9.96 6.43 11.77
N ASN A 135 -11.24 6.77 11.61
CA ASN A 135 -11.97 7.60 12.56
C ASN A 135 -11.23 8.92 12.93
N GLY A 136 -10.63 9.57 11.91
CA GLY A 136 -9.91 10.85 12.08
C GLY A 136 -8.59 10.78 12.85
N SER A 137 -8.00 9.59 12.98
CA SER A 137 -6.70 9.37 13.63
C SER A 137 -5.83 8.44 12.80
N TYR A 138 -4.51 8.57 12.92
CA TYR A 138 -3.54 7.70 12.26
C TYR A 138 -3.30 6.43 13.08
N TYR A 139 -3.21 5.28 12.39
CA TYR A 139 -3.02 3.96 13.01
C TYR A 139 -1.86 3.16 12.42
N ALA A 140 -1.17 3.69 11.42
CA ALA A 140 -0.04 3.01 10.80
C ALA A 140 0.91 4.02 10.16
N TYR A 141 2.03 3.53 9.60
CA TYR A 141 3.02 4.34 8.89
C TYR A 141 2.96 4.02 7.40
N PRO A 142 2.67 4.99 6.51
CA PRO A 142 2.71 4.77 5.08
C PRO A 142 4.09 4.28 4.62
N TYR A 143 4.10 3.17 3.88
CA TYR A 143 5.34 2.46 3.54
C TYR A 143 5.67 2.54 2.05
N THR A 144 4.68 2.30 1.18
CA THR A 144 4.77 2.49 -0.26
C THR A 144 3.52 3.16 -0.80
N GLY A 145 3.65 3.87 -1.93
CA GLY A 145 2.54 4.58 -2.57
C GLY A 145 2.24 4.10 -3.99
N ASP A 146 2.50 2.85 -4.28
CA ASP A 146 2.49 2.31 -5.63
C ASP A 146 1.73 0.97 -5.78
N ASN A 147 0.86 0.62 -4.84
CA ASN A 147 0.04 -0.58 -4.99
C ASN A 147 -1.06 -0.34 -6.03
N THR A 148 -0.68 -0.36 -7.32
CA THR A 148 -1.54 -0.13 -8.47
C THR A 148 -1.03 -0.89 -9.68
N TYR A 149 -1.70 -0.70 -10.81
CA TYR A 149 -1.34 -1.27 -12.10
C TYR A 149 -1.66 -0.27 -13.21
N TYR A 150 -0.95 -0.38 -14.32
CA TYR A 150 -1.15 0.40 -15.51
C TYR A 150 -0.63 -0.35 -16.74
N LEU A 151 -0.71 0.26 -17.92
CA LEU A 151 -0.28 -0.39 -19.15
C LEU A 151 1.25 -0.46 -19.25
N GLN A 152 1.77 -1.69 -19.43
CA GLN A 152 3.15 -2.04 -19.74
C GLN A 152 3.16 -2.61 -21.16
N TYR A 153 4.01 -2.11 -22.07
CA TYR A 153 3.93 -2.51 -23.47
C TYR A 153 5.27 -2.48 -24.20
N ASP A 154 5.31 -3.15 -25.34
CA ASP A 154 6.43 -3.19 -26.28
C ASP A 154 6.31 -2.05 -27.30
N LYS A 155 7.19 -1.04 -27.22
CA LYS A 155 7.24 0.12 -28.13
C LYS A 155 7.61 -0.25 -29.58
N SER A 156 8.20 -1.42 -29.80
CA SER A 156 8.46 -1.89 -31.16
C SER A 156 7.17 -2.29 -31.90
N VAL A 157 6.07 -2.51 -31.14
CA VAL A 157 4.76 -2.89 -31.67
C VAL A 157 3.76 -1.75 -31.59
N PHE A 158 3.71 -1.05 -30.43
CA PHE A 158 2.70 -0.02 -30.15
C PHE A 158 3.32 1.38 -30.08
N GLY A 159 2.78 2.30 -30.86
CA GLY A 159 3.09 3.72 -30.77
C GLY A 159 2.27 4.42 -29.67
N GLU A 160 2.60 5.68 -29.41
CA GLU A 160 1.93 6.49 -28.37
C GLU A 160 0.43 6.66 -28.60
N GLU A 161 -0.02 6.69 -29.84
CA GLU A 161 -1.46 6.82 -30.16
C GLU A 161 -2.22 5.51 -29.93
N ASP A 162 -1.58 4.37 -30.22
CA ASP A 162 -2.20 3.04 -30.08
C ASP A 162 -2.56 2.71 -28.63
N VAL A 163 -1.79 3.25 -27.66
CA VAL A 163 -1.94 2.94 -26.23
C VAL A 163 -2.90 3.88 -25.49
N LYS A 164 -3.48 4.89 -26.16
CA LYS A 164 -4.38 5.86 -25.53
C LYS A 164 -5.76 5.29 -25.23
N SER A 165 -6.24 4.35 -26.05
CA SER A 165 -7.55 3.70 -25.87
C SER A 165 -7.42 2.19 -25.91
N ILE A 166 -8.26 1.51 -25.18
CA ILE A 166 -8.27 0.04 -25.18
C ILE A 166 -8.69 -0.52 -26.54
N GLU A 167 -9.58 0.19 -27.23
CA GLU A 167 -9.97 -0.14 -28.60
C GLU A 167 -8.77 -0.10 -29.55
N GLY A 168 -8.07 1.04 -29.60
CA GLY A 168 -6.90 1.20 -30.46
C GLY A 168 -5.79 0.19 -30.15
N LEU A 169 -5.57 -0.08 -28.86
CA LEU A 169 -4.59 -1.07 -28.41
C LEU A 169 -4.95 -2.48 -28.88
N LEU A 170 -6.20 -2.90 -28.71
CA LEU A 170 -6.69 -4.21 -29.12
C LEU A 170 -6.74 -4.37 -30.65
N ASP A 171 -7.26 -3.37 -31.37
CA ASP A 171 -7.30 -3.38 -32.83
C ASP A 171 -5.90 -3.46 -33.47
N LYS A 172 -4.93 -2.70 -32.91
CA LYS A 172 -3.53 -2.76 -33.34
C LYS A 172 -2.91 -4.13 -33.04
N ALA A 173 -3.14 -4.69 -31.86
CA ALA A 173 -2.65 -6.01 -31.52
C ALA A 173 -3.20 -7.09 -32.47
N GLU A 174 -4.51 -7.07 -32.77
CA GLU A 174 -5.11 -8.00 -33.72
C GLU A 174 -4.52 -7.90 -35.11
N ALA A 175 -4.36 -6.66 -35.62
CA ALA A 175 -3.82 -6.40 -36.94
C ALA A 175 -2.37 -6.91 -37.13
N GLU A 176 -1.57 -6.88 -36.07
CA GLU A 176 -0.18 -7.35 -36.05
C GLU A 176 -0.04 -8.83 -35.59
N GLY A 177 -1.15 -9.49 -35.25
CA GLY A 177 -1.15 -10.88 -34.77
C GLY A 177 -0.67 -11.08 -33.34
N TYR A 178 -0.78 -10.04 -32.51
CA TYR A 178 -0.41 -10.03 -31.10
C TYR A 178 -1.61 -10.01 -30.16
N LYS A 179 -1.35 -10.09 -28.85
CA LYS A 179 -2.34 -10.08 -27.78
C LYS A 179 -2.06 -8.99 -26.77
N VAL A 180 -3.14 -8.60 -26.08
CA VAL A 180 -3.13 -7.69 -24.94
C VAL A 180 -3.65 -8.45 -23.72
N ALA A 181 -2.86 -8.50 -22.66
CA ALA A 181 -3.22 -9.13 -21.40
C ALA A 181 -3.88 -8.12 -20.46
N TYR A 182 -5.09 -8.45 -20.01
CA TYR A 182 -5.78 -7.74 -18.95
C TYR A 182 -6.60 -8.76 -18.14
N ASN A 183 -6.22 -8.97 -16.89
CA ASN A 183 -6.87 -9.91 -16.00
C ASN A 183 -8.19 -9.33 -15.48
N LEU A 184 -9.28 -9.61 -16.16
CA LEU A 184 -10.63 -9.17 -15.77
C LEU A 184 -11.32 -10.14 -14.80
N GLU A 185 -10.82 -11.38 -14.65
CA GLU A 185 -11.45 -12.41 -13.81
C GLU A 185 -11.16 -12.22 -12.32
N THR A 186 -10.08 -11.52 -11.94
CA THR A 186 -9.77 -11.28 -10.52
C THR A 186 -10.19 -9.88 -10.08
N ALA A 187 -10.68 -9.79 -8.85
CA ALA A 187 -11.22 -8.55 -8.32
C ALA A 187 -10.22 -7.38 -8.32
N PHE A 188 -8.97 -7.61 -7.92
CA PHE A 188 -7.98 -6.53 -7.89
C PHE A 188 -7.81 -5.83 -9.25
N TRP A 189 -7.79 -6.61 -10.34
CA TRP A 189 -7.59 -6.09 -11.68
C TRP A 189 -8.91 -5.71 -12.37
N GLY A 190 -9.84 -6.67 -12.42
CA GLY A 190 -11.06 -6.54 -13.19
C GLY A 190 -12.17 -5.78 -12.47
N ALA A 191 -12.29 -5.94 -11.16
CA ALA A 191 -13.34 -5.26 -10.40
C ALA A 191 -13.19 -3.74 -10.44
N ALA A 192 -11.94 -3.23 -10.46
CA ALA A 192 -11.72 -1.80 -10.56
C ALA A 192 -12.18 -1.22 -11.90
N ALA A 193 -12.33 -2.03 -12.97
CA ALA A 193 -12.94 -1.58 -14.21
C ALA A 193 -14.40 -1.12 -14.02
N LEU A 194 -15.08 -1.58 -12.98
CA LEU A 194 -16.43 -1.12 -12.60
C LEU A 194 -16.47 0.35 -12.17
N PHE A 195 -15.35 0.93 -11.72
CA PHE A 195 -15.27 2.37 -11.37
C PHE A 195 -15.14 3.30 -12.60
N THR A 196 -14.94 2.76 -13.80
CA THR A 196 -14.56 3.52 -15.01
C THR A 196 -15.45 4.73 -15.30
N PHE A 197 -16.75 4.61 -15.09
CA PHE A 197 -17.73 5.68 -15.37
C PHE A 197 -18.24 6.38 -14.11
N GLY A 198 -17.67 6.09 -12.92
CA GLY A 198 -18.00 6.75 -11.65
C GLY A 198 -18.99 6.00 -10.77
N ALA A 199 -19.27 4.72 -11.06
CA ALA A 199 -19.90 3.85 -10.08
C ALA A 199 -18.91 3.58 -8.93
N ASP A 200 -19.44 3.43 -7.69
CA ASP A 200 -18.63 3.40 -6.50
C ASP A 200 -19.29 2.61 -5.37
N TYR A 201 -18.51 2.36 -4.32
CA TYR A 201 -18.98 1.88 -3.03
C TYR A 201 -18.52 2.79 -1.89
N SER A 202 -19.16 2.66 -0.74
CA SER A 202 -18.63 3.21 0.52
C SER A 202 -18.94 2.26 1.68
N THR A 203 -18.00 2.18 2.63
CA THR A 203 -18.15 1.41 3.87
C THR A 203 -18.10 2.35 5.05
N SER A 204 -19.09 2.29 5.92
CA SER A 204 -19.13 3.07 7.18
C SER A 204 -18.85 2.15 8.36
N TYR A 205 -18.10 2.67 9.34
CA TYR A 205 -17.67 1.93 10.53
C TYR A 205 -18.15 2.63 11.80
N ASP A 206 -18.41 1.86 12.87
CA ASP A 206 -18.59 2.38 14.22
C ASP A 206 -17.24 2.74 14.88
N GLU A 207 -17.30 3.18 16.15
CA GLU A 207 -16.10 3.55 16.92
C GLU A 207 -15.18 2.34 17.21
N ASP A 208 -15.74 1.14 17.22
CA ASP A 208 -15.02 -0.12 17.43
C ASP A 208 -14.48 -0.71 16.09
N GLY A 209 -14.78 -0.06 14.97
CA GLY A 209 -14.36 -0.49 13.63
C GLY A 209 -15.26 -1.55 12.99
N ASN A 210 -16.44 -1.84 13.57
CA ASN A 210 -17.40 -2.75 12.92
C ASN A 210 -18.08 -2.05 11.76
N VAL A 211 -18.33 -2.79 10.68
CA VAL A 211 -19.07 -2.28 9.54
C VAL A 211 -20.52 -1.99 9.95
N ILE A 212 -20.95 -0.74 9.79
CA ILE A 212 -22.34 -0.32 10.06
C ILE A 212 -23.18 -0.42 8.78
N GLU A 213 -22.60 0.02 7.64
CA GLU A 213 -23.32 0.11 6.36
C GLU A 213 -22.34 -0.03 5.21
N ILE A 214 -22.77 -0.73 4.16
CA ILE A 214 -22.12 -0.76 2.85
C ILE A 214 -23.12 -0.20 1.85
N LYS A 215 -22.72 0.82 1.09
CA LYS A 215 -23.45 1.35 -0.06
C LYS A 215 -22.70 1.04 -1.33
N ALA A 216 -23.41 0.77 -2.42
CA ALA A 216 -22.86 0.64 -3.76
C ALA A 216 -23.91 1.07 -4.79
N ASN A 217 -23.47 1.57 -5.95
CA ASN A 217 -24.33 2.04 -7.03
C ASN A 217 -23.95 1.46 -8.39
N PHE A 218 -23.33 0.26 -8.39
CA PHE A 218 -22.93 -0.41 -9.64
C PHE A 218 -24.12 -0.80 -10.54
N ASN A 219 -25.33 -0.90 -10.00
CA ASN A 219 -26.55 -1.14 -10.75
C ASN A 219 -27.11 0.12 -11.45
N GLY A 220 -26.49 1.29 -11.25
CA GLY A 220 -26.85 2.53 -11.93
C GLY A 220 -26.34 2.62 -13.37
N ALA A 221 -26.62 3.76 -14.02
CA ALA A 221 -26.24 4.00 -15.41
C ALA A 221 -24.72 3.94 -15.63
N GLU A 222 -23.92 4.41 -14.65
CA GLU A 222 -22.47 4.41 -14.67
C GLU A 222 -21.92 2.98 -14.59
N GLY A 223 -22.47 2.16 -13.69
CA GLY A 223 -22.08 0.75 -13.56
C GLY A 223 -22.47 -0.07 -14.77
N LEU A 224 -23.65 0.21 -15.37
CA LEU A 224 -24.06 -0.43 -16.63
C LEU A 224 -23.10 -0.12 -17.78
N LYS A 225 -22.61 1.13 -17.90
CA LYS A 225 -21.58 1.49 -18.89
C LYS A 225 -20.27 0.71 -18.63
N ALA A 226 -19.86 0.63 -17.37
CA ALA A 226 -18.66 -0.12 -17.00
C ALA A 226 -18.80 -1.62 -17.32
N ALA A 227 -19.95 -2.22 -17.04
CA ALA A 227 -20.26 -3.61 -17.40
C ALA A 227 -20.19 -3.84 -18.92
N LYS A 228 -20.74 -2.93 -19.73
CA LYS A 228 -20.65 -2.97 -21.20
C LYS A 228 -19.19 -2.83 -21.68
N ALA A 229 -18.35 -2.00 -21.01
CA ALA A 229 -16.94 -1.87 -21.33
C ALA A 229 -16.19 -3.20 -21.09
N ILE A 230 -16.41 -3.82 -19.94
CA ILE A 230 -15.83 -5.14 -19.61
C ILE A 230 -16.26 -6.17 -20.66
N TYR A 231 -17.55 -6.24 -20.97
CA TYR A 231 -18.08 -7.14 -21.99
C TYR A 231 -17.40 -6.93 -23.34
N LYS A 232 -17.29 -5.68 -23.81
CA LYS A 232 -16.65 -5.31 -25.09
C LYS A 232 -15.18 -5.77 -25.15
N ILE A 233 -14.41 -5.53 -24.08
CA ILE A 233 -13.00 -5.95 -24.00
C ILE A 233 -12.88 -7.47 -24.10
N MET A 234 -13.69 -8.20 -23.34
CA MET A 234 -13.66 -9.67 -23.29
C MET A 234 -14.06 -10.34 -24.60
N GLN A 235 -14.88 -9.69 -25.43
CA GLN A 235 -15.29 -10.20 -26.75
C GLN A 235 -14.22 -9.95 -27.83
N HIS A 236 -13.17 -9.15 -27.55
CA HIS A 236 -12.17 -8.85 -28.55
C HIS A 236 -11.16 -10.01 -28.72
N PRO A 237 -10.88 -10.46 -29.98
CA PRO A 237 -10.02 -11.63 -30.22
C PRO A 237 -8.55 -11.42 -29.77
N ALA A 238 -8.08 -10.18 -29.69
CA ALA A 238 -6.74 -9.87 -29.22
C ALA A 238 -6.64 -9.83 -27.67
N TRP A 239 -7.74 -9.85 -26.93
CA TRP A 239 -7.72 -9.88 -25.48
C TRP A 239 -7.37 -11.27 -24.93
N VAL A 240 -6.57 -11.31 -23.87
CA VAL A 240 -6.33 -12.52 -23.05
C VAL A 240 -6.39 -12.18 -21.57
N ASN A 241 -6.91 -13.12 -20.77
CA ASN A 241 -7.05 -12.96 -19.33
C ASN A 241 -5.75 -13.29 -18.61
N ASP A 242 -4.84 -12.33 -18.52
CA ASP A 242 -3.57 -12.43 -17.79
C ASP A 242 -3.14 -11.04 -17.29
N SER A 243 -2.24 -10.98 -16.31
CA SER A 243 -1.65 -9.75 -15.76
C SER A 243 -0.14 -9.90 -15.51
N GLY A 244 0.42 -11.06 -15.80
CA GLY A 244 1.83 -11.37 -15.60
C GLY A 244 2.74 -10.80 -16.68
N VAL A 245 4.05 -10.82 -16.40
CA VAL A 245 5.09 -10.49 -17.39
C VAL A 245 5.13 -11.60 -18.45
N PRO A 246 4.89 -11.30 -19.74
CA PRO A 246 4.84 -12.33 -20.77
C PRO A 246 6.22 -12.96 -21.00
N SER A 247 6.26 -14.27 -21.30
CA SER A 247 7.51 -14.93 -21.70
C SER A 247 8.06 -14.39 -23.04
N ALA A 248 9.29 -14.70 -23.34
CA ALA A 248 9.93 -14.23 -24.59
C ALA A 248 9.22 -14.77 -25.84
N GLU A 249 8.66 -15.97 -25.78
CA GLU A 249 7.96 -16.66 -26.85
C GLU A 249 6.47 -16.31 -26.94
N SER A 250 5.94 -15.57 -25.95
CA SER A 250 4.54 -15.17 -25.92
C SER A 250 4.21 -14.20 -27.05
N ASP A 251 3.01 -14.29 -27.59
CA ASP A 251 2.41 -13.31 -28.50
C ASP A 251 1.83 -12.07 -27.79
N VAL A 252 1.80 -12.07 -26.44
CA VAL A 252 1.42 -10.88 -25.66
C VAL A 252 2.50 -9.81 -25.76
N ARG A 253 2.10 -8.60 -26.18
CA ARG A 253 2.99 -7.44 -26.33
C ARG A 253 2.55 -6.23 -25.51
N ALA A 254 1.41 -6.30 -24.86
CA ALA A 254 0.95 -5.29 -23.89
C ALA A 254 0.23 -5.99 -22.76
N THR A 255 0.43 -5.50 -21.54
CA THR A 255 -0.15 -6.06 -20.31
C THR A 255 -0.60 -4.94 -19.38
N ILE A 256 -1.82 -5.03 -18.86
CA ILE A 256 -2.20 -4.27 -17.66
C ILE A 256 -1.53 -4.97 -16.48
N GLY A 257 -0.36 -4.44 -16.07
CA GLY A 257 0.57 -5.10 -15.16
C GLY A 257 0.87 -4.28 -13.91
N GLY A 258 1.16 -4.98 -12.80
CA GLY A 258 1.42 -4.37 -11.50
C GLY A 258 2.74 -3.60 -11.43
N THR A 259 2.76 -2.57 -10.62
CA THR A 259 3.96 -1.76 -10.36
C THR A 259 5.11 -2.56 -9.75
N TRP A 260 4.82 -3.63 -9.03
CA TRP A 260 5.82 -4.54 -8.45
C TRP A 260 6.59 -5.39 -9.50
N ASP A 261 6.10 -5.43 -10.74
CA ASP A 261 6.70 -6.17 -11.86
C ASP A 261 7.46 -5.28 -12.85
N ILE A 262 7.58 -3.96 -12.62
CA ILE A 262 8.23 -3.00 -13.53
C ILE A 262 9.64 -3.47 -13.93
N ALA A 263 10.45 -3.95 -12.99
CA ALA A 263 11.79 -4.44 -13.27
C ALA A 263 11.77 -5.64 -14.23
N ASN A 264 10.81 -6.53 -14.07
CA ASN A 264 10.64 -7.70 -14.93
C ASN A 264 10.16 -7.30 -16.34
N PHE A 265 9.24 -6.34 -16.45
CA PHE A 265 8.83 -5.78 -17.76
C PHE A 265 9.98 -5.06 -18.47
N LYS A 266 10.77 -4.25 -17.74
CA LYS A 266 11.99 -3.63 -18.28
C LYS A 266 12.98 -4.68 -18.80
N ASN A 267 13.19 -5.77 -18.07
CA ASN A 267 14.03 -6.89 -18.51
C ASN A 267 13.44 -7.59 -19.74
N ARG A 268 12.11 -7.72 -19.82
CA ARG A 268 11.42 -8.39 -20.92
C ARG A 268 11.52 -7.62 -22.23
N TYR A 269 11.32 -6.31 -22.22
CA TYR A 269 11.25 -5.48 -23.40
C TYR A 269 12.52 -4.66 -23.67
N GLY A 270 13.45 -4.57 -22.72
CA GLY A 270 14.70 -3.83 -22.89
C GLY A 270 14.49 -2.36 -23.23
N GLU A 271 15.12 -1.88 -24.29
CA GLU A 271 14.98 -0.50 -24.77
C GLU A 271 13.60 -0.18 -25.36
N ASP A 272 12.86 -1.22 -25.75
CA ASP A 272 11.50 -1.10 -26.25
C ASP A 272 10.44 -1.11 -25.14
N TYR A 273 10.86 -1.14 -23.88
CA TYR A 273 9.92 -1.02 -22.76
C TYR A 273 9.19 0.32 -22.81
N GLY A 274 7.85 0.26 -22.78
CA GLY A 274 6.95 1.38 -22.65
C GLY A 274 6.00 1.23 -21.47
N CYS A 275 5.58 2.34 -20.89
CA CYS A 275 4.52 2.37 -19.90
C CYS A 275 3.57 3.55 -20.17
N ALA A 276 2.30 3.37 -19.89
CA ALA A 276 1.27 4.39 -20.03
C ALA A 276 0.21 4.21 -18.95
N VAL A 277 -0.53 5.28 -18.64
CA VAL A 277 -1.73 5.20 -17.79
C VAL A 277 -2.73 4.19 -18.36
N MET A 278 -3.68 3.75 -17.55
CA MET A 278 -4.79 2.92 -18.01
C MET A 278 -5.43 3.55 -19.25
N PRO A 279 -5.57 2.80 -20.36
CA PRO A 279 -6.16 3.33 -21.58
C PRO A 279 -7.61 3.80 -21.36
N THR A 280 -8.09 4.69 -22.22
CA THR A 280 -9.49 5.06 -22.21
C THR A 280 -10.36 3.96 -22.86
N VAL A 281 -11.65 3.94 -22.52
CA VAL A 281 -12.68 3.14 -23.19
C VAL A 281 -13.87 4.03 -23.53
N THR A 282 -14.51 3.77 -24.66
CA THR A 282 -15.70 4.51 -25.09
C THR A 282 -16.93 3.60 -25.07
N VAL A 283 -17.97 4.01 -24.31
CA VAL A 283 -19.27 3.34 -24.24
C VAL A 283 -20.39 4.38 -24.38
N ASP A 284 -21.33 4.14 -25.28
CA ASP A 284 -22.48 5.00 -25.53
C ASP A 284 -22.10 6.49 -25.76
N GLY A 285 -20.91 6.74 -26.37
CA GLY A 285 -20.38 8.08 -26.66
C GLY A 285 -19.65 8.76 -25.49
N ASP A 286 -19.57 8.12 -24.34
CA ASP A 286 -18.82 8.59 -23.19
C ASP A 286 -17.43 7.91 -23.14
N THR A 287 -16.35 8.69 -23.01
CA THR A 287 -14.96 8.21 -23.00
C THR A 287 -14.32 8.50 -21.66
N LYS A 288 -13.83 7.46 -20.99
CA LYS A 288 -13.15 7.53 -19.69
C LYS A 288 -11.94 6.62 -19.65
N HIS A 289 -10.95 6.95 -18.82
CA HIS A 289 -9.90 5.99 -18.47
C HIS A 289 -10.50 4.79 -17.77
N LEU A 290 -10.02 3.59 -18.13
CA LEU A 290 -10.37 2.38 -17.41
C LEU A 290 -9.99 2.53 -15.92
N GLY A 291 -10.93 2.18 -15.06
CA GLY A 291 -10.72 2.24 -13.62
C GLY A 291 -9.60 1.31 -13.18
N CYS A 292 -8.87 1.72 -12.16
CA CYS A 292 -7.86 0.94 -11.48
C CYS A 292 -7.88 1.25 -9.98
N PHE A 293 -7.38 0.34 -9.18
CA PHE A 293 -7.07 0.69 -7.81
C PHE A 293 -5.77 1.51 -7.74
N VAL A 294 -5.76 2.49 -6.85
CA VAL A 294 -4.55 3.14 -6.36
C VAL A 294 -4.48 2.91 -4.86
N GLY A 295 -3.40 2.32 -4.44
CA GLY A 295 -3.20 1.94 -3.05
C GLY A 295 -1.74 2.07 -2.66
N GLY A 296 -1.45 1.57 -1.48
CA GLY A 296 -0.12 1.50 -0.94
C GLY A 296 -0.01 0.36 0.06
N LYS A 297 1.14 0.30 0.68
CA LYS A 297 1.35 -0.54 1.85
C LYS A 297 1.66 0.35 3.03
N PHE A 298 1.35 -0.14 4.21
CA PHE A 298 1.70 0.52 5.46
C PHE A 298 2.43 -0.44 6.41
N LEU A 299 3.11 0.12 7.39
CA LEU A 299 3.65 -0.60 8.53
C LEU A 299 2.72 -0.42 9.71
N GLY A 300 2.08 -1.50 10.14
CA GLY A 300 1.32 -1.57 11.38
C GLY A 300 2.24 -1.80 12.58
N VAL A 301 1.90 -1.24 13.73
CA VAL A 301 2.52 -1.53 15.02
C VAL A 301 1.48 -2.22 15.90
N ASN A 302 1.79 -3.44 16.34
CA ASN A 302 0.89 -4.24 17.17
C ASN A 302 1.05 -3.89 18.64
N PRO A 303 0.05 -3.24 19.28
CA PRO A 303 0.14 -2.89 20.69
C PRO A 303 -0.08 -4.09 21.63
N GLN A 304 -0.64 -5.18 21.12
CA GLN A 304 -1.06 -6.31 21.96
C GLN A 304 0.13 -7.18 22.39
N VAL A 305 1.10 -7.41 21.51
CA VAL A 305 2.29 -8.20 21.82
C VAL A 305 3.22 -7.49 22.79
N SER A 306 3.19 -6.15 22.80
CA SER A 306 3.98 -5.30 23.70
C SER A 306 3.25 -4.95 24.99
N LYS A 307 2.09 -5.57 25.28
CA LYS A 307 1.26 -5.24 26.43
C LYS A 307 2.05 -5.36 27.74
N GLY A 308 2.21 -4.23 28.42
CA GLY A 308 2.98 -4.13 29.67
C GLY A 308 4.50 -3.87 29.46
N ASP A 309 5.00 -3.85 28.25
CA ASP A 309 6.38 -3.46 27.89
C ASP A 309 6.38 -2.21 27.03
N SER A 310 6.45 -1.05 27.67
CA SER A 310 6.46 0.24 26.98
C SER A 310 7.73 0.45 26.15
N ASP A 311 8.87 -0.12 26.55
CA ASP A 311 10.12 0.01 25.81
C ASP A 311 10.03 -0.75 24.49
N ARG A 312 9.42 -1.95 24.50
CA ARG A 312 9.16 -2.74 23.30
C ARG A 312 8.23 -2.02 22.32
N LEU A 313 7.13 -1.44 22.82
CA LEU A 313 6.17 -0.69 22.01
C LEU A 313 6.82 0.56 21.38
N VAL A 314 7.59 1.32 22.17
CA VAL A 314 8.32 2.48 21.68
C VAL A 314 9.33 2.06 20.60
N ALA A 315 10.06 0.98 20.82
CA ALA A 315 11.02 0.46 19.84
C ALA A 315 10.34 0.02 18.52
N ALA A 316 9.16 -0.60 18.60
CA ALA A 316 8.36 -0.95 17.43
C ALA A 316 7.93 0.30 16.62
N HIS A 317 7.46 1.35 17.29
CA HIS A 317 7.16 2.63 16.64
C HIS A 317 8.40 3.29 16.01
N GLU A 318 9.54 3.29 16.71
CA GLU A 318 10.79 3.85 16.17
C GLU A 318 11.26 3.10 14.92
N LEU A 319 11.14 1.77 14.91
CA LEU A 319 11.46 0.93 13.76
C LEU A 319 10.52 1.23 12.59
N ALA A 320 9.20 1.22 12.82
CA ALA A 320 8.22 1.50 11.77
C ALA A 320 8.39 2.91 11.18
N MET A 321 8.61 3.93 12.03
CA MET A 321 8.88 5.30 11.59
C MET A 321 10.18 5.40 10.79
N TYR A 322 11.24 4.70 11.18
CA TYR A 322 12.51 4.66 10.46
C TYR A 322 12.35 4.03 9.06
N LEU A 323 11.68 2.87 8.99
CA LEU A 323 11.44 2.16 7.73
C LEU A 323 10.50 2.92 6.78
N SER A 324 9.64 3.79 7.32
CA SER A 324 8.80 4.72 6.56
C SER A 324 9.48 6.07 6.29
N GLY A 325 10.70 6.27 6.81
CA GLY A 325 11.46 7.51 6.63
C GLY A 325 12.04 7.67 5.22
N LYS A 326 12.49 8.90 4.94
CA LYS A 326 13.05 9.31 3.65
C LYS A 326 14.11 8.35 3.11
N GLU A 327 15.11 8.04 3.95
CA GLU A 327 16.26 7.22 3.52
C GLU A 327 15.86 5.80 3.16
N ALA A 328 15.04 5.17 4.00
CA ALA A 328 14.57 3.81 3.75
C ALA A 328 13.70 3.72 2.50
N GLN A 329 12.78 4.68 2.30
CA GLN A 329 11.93 4.72 1.11
C GLN A 329 12.74 5.05 -0.16
N THR A 330 13.75 5.92 -0.08
CA THR A 330 14.65 6.19 -1.22
C THR A 330 15.43 4.94 -1.61
N LYS A 331 16.04 4.23 -0.64
CA LYS A 331 16.75 2.97 -0.89
C LYS A 331 15.83 1.90 -1.52
N ARG A 332 14.56 1.83 -1.08
CA ARG A 332 13.58 0.89 -1.65
C ARG A 332 13.28 1.22 -3.11
N TYR A 333 13.10 2.49 -3.43
CA TYR A 333 12.93 2.91 -4.82
C TYR A 333 14.17 2.56 -5.67
N GLU A 334 15.37 2.85 -5.19
CA GLU A 334 16.61 2.58 -5.92
C GLU A 334 16.83 1.09 -6.19
N ASN A 335 16.39 0.21 -5.27
CA ASN A 335 16.53 -1.24 -5.42
C ASN A 335 15.41 -1.89 -6.23
N PHE A 336 14.17 -1.41 -6.09
CA PHE A 336 12.99 -2.12 -6.60
C PHE A 336 12.12 -1.26 -7.52
N GLY A 337 12.36 0.05 -7.63
CA GLY A 337 11.48 0.99 -8.35
C GLY A 337 10.17 1.29 -7.63
N ILE A 338 10.04 0.92 -6.36
CA ILE A 338 8.81 1.09 -5.55
C ILE A 338 8.64 2.56 -5.15
N ALA A 339 7.49 3.15 -5.51
CA ALA A 339 7.24 4.57 -5.26
C ALA A 339 7.09 4.88 -3.76
N PRO A 340 7.79 5.93 -3.26
CA PRO A 340 7.69 6.34 -1.87
C PRO A 340 6.38 7.09 -1.56
N CYS A 341 5.93 7.01 -0.31
CA CYS A 341 4.93 7.91 0.27
C CYS A 341 5.57 9.20 0.82
N HIS A 342 6.81 9.14 1.27
CA HIS A 342 7.51 10.26 1.92
C HIS A 342 7.74 11.42 0.96
N SER A 343 7.24 12.62 1.29
CA SER A 343 7.25 13.81 0.43
C SER A 343 8.65 14.21 -0.05
N GLU A 344 9.67 14.14 0.83
CA GLU A 344 11.05 14.46 0.47
C GLU A 344 11.71 13.33 -0.35
N ALA A 345 11.35 12.07 -0.12
CA ALA A 345 11.85 10.96 -0.93
C ALA A 345 11.37 11.09 -2.38
N LYS A 346 10.12 11.50 -2.59
CA LYS A 346 9.56 11.77 -3.94
C LYS A 346 10.33 12.82 -4.74
N GLN A 347 11.10 13.68 -4.10
CA GLN A 347 11.93 14.71 -4.75
C GLN A 347 13.33 14.19 -5.14
N HIS A 348 13.62 12.90 -4.94
CA HIS A 348 14.91 12.35 -5.31
C HIS A 348 15.13 12.47 -6.84
N PRO A 349 16.32 12.94 -7.30
CA PRO A 349 16.55 13.21 -8.73
C PRO A 349 16.31 12.02 -9.66
N SER A 350 16.52 10.79 -9.20
CA SER A 350 16.27 9.57 -9.98
C SER A 350 14.78 9.29 -10.20
N MET A 351 13.89 9.88 -9.41
CA MET A 351 12.44 9.65 -9.49
C MET A 351 11.72 10.66 -10.38
N VAL A 352 12.13 11.93 -10.33
CA VAL A 352 11.40 13.02 -11.03
C VAL A 352 11.37 12.86 -12.54
N ASN A 353 12.31 12.12 -13.13
CA ASN A 353 12.39 11.85 -14.56
C ASN A 353 12.12 10.37 -14.92
N ASP A 354 11.78 9.53 -13.95
CA ASP A 354 11.42 8.13 -14.24
C ASP A 354 10.05 8.08 -14.93
N PRO A 355 9.94 7.54 -16.16
CA PRO A 355 8.66 7.42 -16.85
C PRO A 355 7.60 6.69 -16.03
N ASN A 356 7.98 5.68 -15.23
CA ASN A 356 7.04 4.96 -14.38
C ASN A 356 6.49 5.83 -13.26
N MET A 357 7.31 6.70 -12.66
CA MET A 357 6.85 7.65 -11.64
C MET A 357 5.93 8.73 -12.25
N ILE A 358 6.22 9.18 -13.47
CA ILE A 358 5.34 10.11 -14.19
C ILE A 358 3.98 9.45 -14.46
N VAL A 359 3.96 8.23 -14.99
CA VAL A 359 2.73 7.47 -15.25
C VAL A 359 1.96 7.22 -13.95
N LEU A 360 2.63 6.82 -12.87
CA LEU A 360 2.01 6.60 -11.57
C LEU A 360 1.31 7.85 -11.03
N ASN A 361 1.96 9.02 -11.13
CA ASN A 361 1.38 10.29 -10.69
C ASN A 361 0.18 10.70 -11.54
N GLU A 362 0.21 10.45 -12.85
CA GLU A 362 -0.95 10.70 -13.73
C GLU A 362 -2.08 9.71 -13.44
N GLN A 363 -1.77 8.44 -13.24
CA GLN A 363 -2.72 7.38 -12.90
C GLN A 363 -3.49 7.67 -11.62
N ALA A 364 -2.82 8.23 -10.60
CA ALA A 364 -3.43 8.57 -9.31
C ALA A 364 -4.57 9.60 -9.43
N LYS A 365 -4.68 10.33 -10.55
CA LYS A 365 -5.73 11.33 -10.75
C LYS A 365 -7.12 10.72 -11.04
N PHE A 366 -7.17 9.48 -11.48
CA PHE A 366 -8.41 8.78 -11.86
C PHE A 366 -8.49 7.34 -11.33
N GLY A 367 -7.51 6.92 -10.52
CA GLY A 367 -7.56 5.65 -9.82
C GLY A 367 -8.51 5.72 -8.62
N HIS A 368 -9.13 4.59 -8.30
CA HIS A 368 -9.98 4.44 -7.12
C HIS A 368 -9.11 4.10 -5.90
N PRO A 369 -9.24 4.79 -4.76
CA PRO A 369 -8.50 4.44 -3.55
C PRO A 369 -8.79 3.00 -3.11
N GLN A 370 -7.74 2.24 -2.81
CA GLN A 370 -7.86 0.88 -2.27
C GLN A 370 -7.94 0.97 -0.74
N ASP A 371 -9.05 1.52 -0.25
CA ASP A 371 -9.34 1.63 1.16
C ASP A 371 -10.77 1.16 1.46
N ALA A 372 -11.03 0.73 2.69
CA ALA A 372 -12.37 0.36 3.16
C ALA A 372 -13.17 -0.55 2.19
N VAL A 373 -12.47 -1.42 1.44
CA VAL A 373 -13.06 -2.29 0.41
C VAL A 373 -14.01 -3.30 1.07
N PRO A 374 -15.30 -3.36 0.66
CA PRO A 374 -16.22 -4.37 1.18
C PRO A 374 -15.71 -5.80 0.89
N ALA A 375 -15.83 -6.70 1.86
CA ALA A 375 -15.32 -8.07 1.69
C ALA A 375 -15.92 -8.78 0.47
N ALA A 376 -17.21 -8.57 0.19
CA ALA A 376 -17.90 -9.15 -0.96
C ALA A 376 -17.40 -8.59 -2.30
N PHE A 377 -16.80 -7.39 -2.33
CA PHE A 377 -16.23 -6.82 -3.55
C PHE A 377 -15.07 -7.64 -4.11
N TRP A 378 -14.40 -8.44 -3.28
CA TRP A 378 -13.31 -9.31 -3.72
C TRP A 378 -13.80 -10.58 -4.46
N SER A 379 -15.08 -10.91 -4.42
CA SER A 379 -15.63 -12.11 -5.06
C SER A 379 -16.72 -11.84 -6.09
N ALA A 380 -17.61 -10.88 -5.84
CA ALA A 380 -18.77 -10.61 -6.70
C ALA A 380 -18.42 -10.28 -8.17
N PRO A 381 -17.40 -9.44 -8.46
CA PRO A 381 -16.99 -9.15 -9.84
C PRO A 381 -16.48 -10.37 -10.60
N GLY A 382 -15.78 -11.30 -9.92
CA GLY A 382 -15.31 -12.54 -10.55
C GLY A 382 -16.47 -13.42 -11.05
N THR A 383 -17.58 -13.47 -10.29
CA THR A 383 -18.80 -14.17 -10.70
C THR A 383 -19.42 -13.50 -11.93
N PHE A 384 -19.48 -12.18 -11.95
CA PHE A 384 -20.01 -11.40 -13.10
C PHE A 384 -19.18 -11.66 -14.38
N VAL A 385 -17.86 -11.54 -14.28
CA VAL A 385 -16.94 -11.79 -15.41
C VAL A 385 -16.98 -13.26 -15.87
N GLY A 386 -17.10 -14.18 -14.93
CA GLY A 386 -17.30 -15.62 -15.23
C GLY A 386 -18.53 -15.87 -16.08
N GLY A 387 -19.64 -15.21 -15.76
CA GLY A 387 -20.88 -15.29 -16.54
C GLY A 387 -20.77 -14.70 -17.95
N ILE A 388 -19.96 -13.65 -18.15
CA ILE A 388 -19.65 -13.16 -19.51
C ILE A 388 -18.84 -14.19 -20.28
N LYS A 389 -17.85 -14.80 -19.64
CA LYS A 389 -16.94 -15.78 -20.24
C LYS A 389 -17.67 -17.05 -20.68
N ASP A 390 -18.60 -17.55 -19.89
CA ASP A 390 -19.36 -18.77 -20.20
C ASP A 390 -20.63 -18.50 -21.05
N GLY A 391 -20.93 -17.21 -21.35
CA GLY A 391 -22.04 -16.79 -22.21
C GLY A 391 -23.39 -16.73 -21.49
N THR A 392 -23.47 -16.92 -20.19
CA THR A 392 -24.71 -16.75 -19.41
C THR A 392 -25.06 -15.28 -19.23
N ILE A 393 -24.07 -14.37 -19.27
CA ILE A 393 -24.26 -12.93 -19.29
C ILE A 393 -23.96 -12.40 -20.69
N THR A 394 -24.97 -11.74 -21.29
CA THR A 394 -24.94 -11.11 -22.61
C THR A 394 -25.36 -9.65 -22.50
N LEU A 395 -25.24 -8.88 -23.57
CA LEU A 395 -25.74 -7.49 -23.58
C LEU A 395 -27.26 -7.39 -23.31
N GLU A 396 -28.04 -8.45 -23.57
CA GLU A 396 -29.49 -8.46 -23.34
C GLU A 396 -29.87 -8.52 -21.86
N ASN A 397 -29.09 -9.24 -21.03
CA ASN A 397 -29.34 -9.41 -19.60
C ASN A 397 -28.28 -8.76 -18.69
N ILE A 398 -27.38 -7.93 -19.24
CA ILE A 398 -26.28 -7.33 -18.50
C ILE A 398 -26.74 -6.42 -17.35
N GLN A 399 -27.94 -5.79 -17.49
CA GLN A 399 -28.50 -4.98 -16.39
C GLN A 399 -28.90 -5.86 -15.21
N GLU A 400 -29.57 -6.98 -15.41
CA GLU A 400 -29.94 -7.93 -14.36
C GLU A 400 -28.67 -8.51 -13.67
N ALA A 401 -27.62 -8.78 -14.46
CA ALA A 401 -26.36 -9.27 -13.94
C ALA A 401 -25.66 -8.24 -13.05
N ILE A 402 -25.65 -6.96 -13.42
CA ILE A 402 -25.03 -5.92 -12.61
C ILE A 402 -25.88 -5.56 -11.38
N ASP A 403 -27.21 -5.68 -11.44
CA ASP A 403 -28.09 -5.60 -10.27
C ASP A 403 -27.74 -6.68 -9.24
N THR A 404 -27.58 -7.91 -9.71
CA THR A 404 -27.15 -9.05 -8.88
C THR A 404 -25.78 -8.81 -8.24
N LEU A 405 -24.80 -8.30 -9.02
CA LEU A 405 -23.48 -7.95 -8.51
C LEU A 405 -23.58 -6.89 -7.41
N ASN A 406 -24.32 -5.81 -7.64
CA ASN A 406 -24.50 -4.74 -6.67
C ASN A 406 -25.13 -5.24 -5.37
N ASN A 407 -26.19 -6.06 -5.47
CA ASN A 407 -26.86 -6.67 -4.32
C ASN A 407 -25.91 -7.57 -3.52
N SER A 408 -25.04 -8.32 -4.21
CA SER A 408 -24.02 -9.14 -3.56
C SER A 408 -23.02 -8.32 -2.76
N ILE A 409 -22.61 -7.14 -3.28
CA ILE A 409 -21.66 -6.24 -2.61
C ILE A 409 -22.26 -5.65 -1.33
N ILE A 410 -23.51 -5.19 -1.38
CA ILE A 410 -24.17 -4.57 -0.20
C ILE A 410 -24.74 -5.60 0.77
N GLY A 411 -24.65 -6.90 0.46
CA GLY A 411 -25.20 -7.97 1.31
C GLY A 411 -26.72 -8.03 1.32
N ALA A 412 -27.39 -7.50 0.27
CA ALA A 412 -28.84 -7.62 0.14
C ALA A 412 -29.22 -9.08 -0.18
N PRO A 413 -30.39 -9.59 0.31
CA PRO A 413 -30.87 -10.91 -0.10
C PRO A 413 -31.05 -10.96 -1.61
N ALA A 414 -30.69 -12.08 -2.22
CA ALA A 414 -31.04 -12.34 -3.61
C ALA A 414 -32.57 -12.35 -3.76
N GLU A 415 -33.11 -11.56 -4.68
CA GLU A 415 -34.55 -11.55 -5.01
C GLU A 415 -34.95 -12.83 -5.75
#